data_ae562119057f2d7094c1d77488e81080
#
_entry.id   ae562119057f2d7094c1d77488e81080
#
_cell.length_a   1.000
_cell.length_b   1.000
_cell.length_c   1.000
_cell.angle_alpha   90.00
_cell.angle_beta   90.00
_cell.angle_gamma   90.00
#
_symmetry.space_group_name_H-M   'P 1'
#
loop_
_entity.id
_entity.type
_entity.pdbx_description
1 polymer ?
#
loop_
_entity_poly.entity_id
_entity_poly.type
_entity_poly.pdbx_seq_one_letter_code
_entity_poly.pdbx_strand_id
1 'polypeptide(L)'
;MEESKQHLLENLLEDTSFKNWVYKRNRNDVTFWNKWIDVNSDYAETVFTARDIILGIDFKDNTLEPEFIENKLNDVLSKINTNNTITDIPRKKSTASKYILAAVGFFIATLLIVFYNFQENKTYVVQKTGFGETINLTLSDGTTVVLNGNSELQYEIENPRNVLLQGEAYFKVKSKPSTKAKFWVTTNDLKVEVFGTHFNVNTRDEKTKVLLDEGSIQLELKNGSRKKMKPGEIATYSNKSDLFSHKIINSKLDYSFWREETFVFNNISLLEVMHYLENSYGVTTEFKDEKSKKIMLTGGIPNGNLNICIKAIEKSAGIKIDHIDDNLLIITN
;
A
#
# COMPACT_ATOMS: atom_id res chain seq x y z
N MET A 1 -30.52 33.74 -13.29
CA MET A 1 -29.57 32.81 -12.66
C MET A 1 -28.70 32.10 -13.69
N GLU A 2 -29.22 31.57 -14.79
CA GLU A 2 -28.44 30.98 -15.87
C GLU A 2 -27.54 32.00 -16.60
N GLU A 3 -28.06 33.16 -16.93
CA GLU A 3 -27.30 34.25 -17.61
C GLU A 3 -26.09 34.73 -16.80
N SER A 4 -26.18 34.75 -15.48
CA SER A 4 -25.06 35.11 -14.60
C SER A 4 -23.99 34.03 -14.52
N LYS A 5 -24.35 32.75 -14.63
CA LYS A 5 -23.42 31.62 -14.67
C LYS A 5 -22.67 31.56 -16.00
N GLN A 6 -23.35 31.86 -17.09
CA GLN A 6 -22.73 31.90 -18.42
C GLN A 6 -21.70 33.02 -18.55
N HIS A 7 -22.02 34.21 -18.07
CA HIS A 7 -21.10 35.35 -18.04
C HIS A 7 -19.88 35.06 -17.13
N LEU A 8 -20.09 34.36 -16.01
CA LEU A 8 -18.97 33.93 -15.15
C LEU A 8 -18.08 32.93 -15.87
N LEU A 9 -18.65 31.96 -16.59
CA LEU A 9 -17.91 30.97 -17.36
C LEU A 9 -16.98 31.65 -18.38
N GLU A 10 -17.50 32.61 -19.17
CA GLU A 10 -16.71 33.36 -20.16
C GLU A 10 -15.55 34.12 -19.52
N ASN A 11 -15.81 34.82 -18.39
CA ASN A 11 -14.79 35.54 -17.67
C ASN A 11 -13.68 34.62 -17.12
N LEU A 12 -14.03 33.45 -16.62
CA LEU A 12 -13.08 32.46 -16.10
C LEU A 12 -12.17 31.90 -17.20
N LEU A 13 -12.68 31.71 -18.40
CA LEU A 13 -11.90 31.23 -19.54
C LEU A 13 -10.83 32.23 -20.00
N GLU A 14 -11.02 33.53 -19.74
CA GLU A 14 -10.07 34.61 -20.08
C GLU A 14 -9.12 34.94 -18.92
N ASP A 15 -9.50 34.67 -17.68
CA ASP A 15 -8.76 35.06 -16.47
C ASP A 15 -7.42 34.31 -16.35
N THR A 16 -6.34 35.09 -16.32
CA THR A 16 -4.97 34.55 -16.21
C THR A 16 -4.71 33.90 -14.86
N SER A 17 -5.30 34.43 -13.76
CA SER A 17 -5.13 33.87 -12.43
C SER A 17 -5.87 32.53 -12.30
N PHE A 18 -7.02 32.41 -12.95
CA PHE A 18 -7.78 31.18 -13.04
C PHE A 18 -7.01 30.10 -13.85
N LYS A 19 -6.42 30.49 -14.99
CA LYS A 19 -5.54 29.58 -15.76
C LYS A 19 -4.35 29.10 -14.93
N ASN A 20 -3.75 29.98 -14.13
CA ASN A 20 -2.68 29.61 -13.22
C ASN A 20 -3.12 28.61 -12.16
N TRP A 21 -4.36 28.73 -11.65
CA TRP A 21 -4.96 27.75 -10.74
C TRP A 21 -5.18 26.42 -11.43
N VAL A 22 -5.75 26.38 -12.63
CA VAL A 22 -5.98 25.16 -13.41
C VAL A 22 -4.69 24.38 -13.63
N TYR A 23 -3.61 25.08 -14.08
CA TYR A 23 -2.31 24.48 -14.37
C TYR A 23 -1.36 24.42 -13.16
N LYS A 24 -1.80 24.86 -11.96
CA LYS A 24 -1.01 24.92 -10.72
C LYS A 24 0.32 25.68 -10.85
N ARG A 25 0.35 26.74 -11.68
CA ARG A 25 1.58 27.50 -12.00
C ARG A 25 1.95 28.54 -10.95
N ASN A 26 0.98 29.04 -10.18
CA ASN A 26 1.20 30.09 -9.17
C ASN A 26 0.53 29.70 -7.85
N ARG A 27 1.30 29.65 -6.75
CA ARG A 27 0.81 29.21 -5.43
C ARG A 27 -0.23 30.17 -4.84
N ASN A 28 -0.09 31.47 -5.08
CA ASN A 28 -1.04 32.45 -4.57
C ASN A 28 -2.40 32.33 -5.27
N ASP A 29 -2.40 32.17 -6.60
CA ASP A 29 -3.60 31.99 -7.39
C ASP A 29 -4.31 30.66 -7.02
N VAL A 30 -3.56 29.59 -6.78
CA VAL A 30 -4.09 28.31 -6.32
C VAL A 30 -4.78 28.47 -4.95
N THR A 31 -4.16 29.19 -4.03
CA THR A 31 -4.74 29.41 -2.70
C THR A 31 -5.99 30.28 -2.77
N PHE A 32 -5.96 31.35 -3.61
CA PHE A 32 -7.09 32.24 -3.84
C PHE A 32 -8.30 31.49 -4.38
N TRP A 33 -8.14 30.75 -5.48
CA TRP A 33 -9.26 30.07 -6.15
C TRP A 33 -9.83 28.93 -5.31
N ASN A 34 -9.01 28.17 -4.58
CA ASN A 34 -9.53 27.17 -3.64
C ASN A 34 -10.42 27.79 -2.58
N LYS A 35 -9.97 28.91 -1.96
CA LYS A 35 -10.78 29.62 -0.97
C LYS A 35 -12.02 30.25 -1.57
N TRP A 36 -11.92 30.76 -2.80
CA TRP A 36 -13.07 31.36 -3.50
C TRP A 36 -14.15 30.32 -3.78
N ILE A 37 -13.78 29.11 -4.21
CA ILE A 37 -14.72 28.00 -4.45
C ILE A 37 -15.40 27.56 -3.16
N ASP A 38 -14.64 27.47 -2.06
CA ASP A 38 -15.19 27.11 -0.74
C ASP A 38 -16.27 28.09 -0.25
N VAL A 39 -16.08 29.38 -0.54
CA VAL A 39 -17.03 30.45 -0.13
C VAL A 39 -18.21 30.57 -1.11
N ASN A 40 -17.99 30.25 -2.39
CA ASN A 40 -18.98 30.41 -3.46
C ASN A 40 -19.43 29.05 -4.03
N SER A 41 -19.88 28.16 -3.17
CA SER A 41 -20.26 26.79 -3.53
C SER A 41 -21.31 26.69 -4.64
N ASP A 42 -22.20 27.69 -4.78
CA ASP A 42 -23.25 27.73 -5.82
C ASP A 42 -22.68 27.88 -7.24
N TYR A 43 -21.45 28.37 -7.35
CA TYR A 43 -20.74 28.53 -8.62
C TYR A 43 -19.68 27.45 -8.88
N ALA A 44 -19.51 26.50 -7.97
CA ALA A 44 -18.48 25.46 -8.06
C ALA A 44 -18.59 24.64 -9.34
N GLU A 45 -19.80 24.29 -9.75
CA GLU A 45 -20.05 23.57 -11.03
C GLU A 45 -19.57 24.36 -12.24
N THR A 46 -19.85 25.67 -12.30
CA THR A 46 -19.40 26.55 -13.38
C THR A 46 -17.86 26.68 -13.42
N VAL A 47 -17.23 26.77 -12.26
CA VAL A 47 -15.77 26.84 -12.12
C VAL A 47 -15.12 25.54 -12.60
N PHE A 48 -15.66 24.38 -12.23
CA PHE A 48 -15.14 23.09 -12.69
C PHE A 48 -15.37 22.87 -14.17
N THR A 49 -16.50 23.34 -14.74
CA THR A 49 -16.76 23.34 -16.18
C THR A 49 -15.73 24.20 -16.91
N ALA A 50 -15.44 25.41 -16.44
CA ALA A 50 -14.41 26.27 -17.01
C ALA A 50 -13.01 25.62 -16.98
N ARG A 51 -12.68 24.94 -15.88
CA ARG A 51 -11.44 24.19 -15.74
C ARG A 51 -11.34 23.07 -16.78
N ASP A 52 -12.40 22.30 -16.94
CA ASP A 52 -12.43 21.15 -17.84
C ASP A 52 -12.35 21.59 -19.31
N ILE A 53 -12.95 22.71 -19.66
CA ILE A 53 -12.79 23.35 -21.00
C ILE A 53 -11.33 23.77 -21.23
N ILE A 54 -10.68 24.42 -20.25
CA ILE A 54 -9.26 24.83 -20.35
C ILE A 54 -8.34 23.61 -20.49
N LEU A 55 -8.67 22.49 -19.81
CA LEU A 55 -7.90 21.25 -19.92
C LEU A 55 -8.24 20.44 -21.18
N GLY A 56 -9.22 20.85 -21.99
CA GLY A 56 -9.65 20.15 -23.20
C GLY A 56 -10.38 18.83 -22.93
N ILE A 57 -11.02 18.69 -21.76
CA ILE A 57 -11.66 17.44 -21.32
C ILE A 57 -13.13 17.35 -21.76
N ASP A 58 -13.76 18.48 -22.08
CA ASP A 58 -15.18 18.52 -22.48
C ASP A 58 -15.32 18.58 -24.02
N PHE A 59 -15.29 17.43 -24.67
CA PHE A 59 -15.82 17.29 -26.02
C PHE A 59 -17.33 17.03 -25.92
N LYS A 60 -18.14 18.08 -25.91
CA LYS A 60 -19.56 17.89 -26.26
C LYS A 60 -19.62 17.37 -27.70
N ASP A 61 -20.13 16.17 -27.87
CA ASP A 61 -20.53 15.64 -29.16
C ASP A 61 -21.57 16.60 -29.81
N ASN A 62 -21.07 17.62 -30.50
CA ASN A 62 -21.88 18.34 -31.46
C ASN A 62 -22.06 17.40 -32.64
N THR A 63 -23.11 16.60 -32.61
CA THR A 63 -23.61 15.92 -33.81
C THR A 63 -23.98 17.01 -34.79
N LEU A 64 -23.08 17.28 -35.76
CA LEU A 64 -23.35 18.17 -36.86
C LEU A 64 -24.52 17.55 -37.66
N GLU A 65 -25.55 18.37 -37.93
CA GLU A 65 -26.69 17.91 -38.70
C GLU A 65 -26.22 17.36 -40.05
N PRO A 66 -26.77 16.23 -40.52
CA PRO A 66 -26.33 15.58 -41.77
C PRO A 66 -26.36 16.52 -42.99
N GLU A 67 -27.30 17.44 -43.02
CA GLU A 67 -27.45 18.46 -44.05
C GLU A 67 -26.30 19.47 -44.10
N PHE A 68 -25.73 19.83 -42.95
CA PHE A 68 -24.55 20.70 -42.87
C PHE A 68 -23.30 20.02 -43.43
N ILE A 69 -23.14 18.72 -43.16
CA ILE A 69 -22.02 17.92 -43.65
C ILE A 69 -22.12 17.77 -45.18
N GLU A 70 -23.31 17.50 -45.70
CA GLU A 70 -23.56 17.31 -47.15
C GLU A 70 -23.33 18.61 -47.92
N ASN A 71 -23.79 19.75 -47.42
CA ASN A 71 -23.54 21.07 -48.00
C ASN A 71 -22.07 21.45 -48.02
N LYS A 72 -21.31 21.18 -46.95
CA LYS A 72 -19.87 21.41 -46.92
C LYS A 72 -19.09 20.47 -47.84
N LEU A 73 -19.49 19.21 -47.93
CA LEU A 73 -18.88 18.24 -48.82
C LEU A 73 -19.09 18.66 -50.30
N ASN A 74 -20.30 19.08 -50.67
CA ASN A 74 -20.60 19.55 -52.02
C ASN A 74 -19.86 20.85 -52.37
N ASP A 75 -19.66 21.78 -51.42
CA ASP A 75 -18.85 22.99 -51.63
C ASP A 75 -17.35 22.65 -51.86
N VAL A 76 -16.81 21.69 -51.15
CA VAL A 76 -15.46 21.19 -51.37
C VAL A 76 -15.30 20.45 -52.69
N LEU A 77 -16.26 19.57 -53.04
CA LEU A 77 -16.23 18.81 -54.28
C LEU A 77 -16.39 19.73 -55.50
N SER A 78 -17.21 20.80 -55.41
CA SER A 78 -17.35 21.78 -56.50
C SER A 78 -16.04 22.56 -56.74
N LYS A 79 -15.29 22.87 -55.69
CA LYS A 79 -13.97 23.55 -55.76
C LYS A 79 -12.85 22.64 -56.32
N ILE A 80 -12.98 21.32 -56.14
CA ILE A 80 -12.04 20.36 -56.72
C ILE A 80 -12.28 20.17 -58.24
N ASN A 81 -13.54 20.24 -58.68
CA ASN A 81 -13.87 19.99 -60.07
C ASN A 81 -13.59 21.17 -61.03
N THR A 82 -13.31 22.37 -60.51
CA THR A 82 -13.04 23.56 -61.31
C THR A 82 -11.57 23.81 -61.66
N ASN A 83 -10.66 22.99 -61.15
CA ASN A 83 -9.21 23.16 -61.34
C ASN A 83 -8.52 21.96 -62.04
N ASN A 84 -9.12 21.42 -63.11
CA ASN A 84 -8.41 20.46 -63.95
C ASN A 84 -7.59 21.16 -65.04
N THR A 85 -6.57 21.93 -64.65
CA THR A 85 -5.38 22.17 -65.46
C THR A 85 -4.22 21.47 -64.76
N ILE A 86 -3.92 20.26 -65.23
CA ILE A 86 -2.72 19.53 -64.84
C ILE A 86 -1.53 20.29 -65.42
N THR A 87 -0.98 21.21 -64.66
CA THR A 87 0.39 21.66 -64.88
C THR A 87 1.29 20.63 -64.26
N ASP A 88 2.07 19.91 -65.07
CA ASP A 88 3.15 19.04 -64.64
C ASP A 88 4.14 19.85 -63.82
N ILE A 89 3.98 19.83 -62.52
CA ILE A 89 4.97 20.36 -61.59
C ILE A 89 6.11 19.32 -61.52
N PRO A 90 7.35 19.69 -61.96
CA PRO A 90 8.47 18.77 -61.85
C PRO A 90 8.67 18.36 -60.40
N ARG A 91 8.43 17.08 -60.11
CA ARG A 91 8.56 16.49 -58.77
C ARG A 91 10.03 16.55 -58.33
N LYS A 92 10.41 17.68 -57.77
CA LYS A 92 11.73 17.82 -57.13
C LYS A 92 11.78 16.78 -56.01
N LYS A 93 12.60 15.75 -56.20
CA LYS A 93 12.80 14.72 -55.15
C LYS A 93 13.33 15.44 -53.90
N SER A 94 12.39 15.70 -52.97
CA SER A 94 12.73 16.36 -51.72
C SER A 94 13.58 15.41 -50.88
N THR A 95 14.85 15.72 -50.76
CA THR A 95 15.76 15.06 -49.77
C THR A 95 15.33 15.32 -48.32
N ALA A 96 14.42 16.30 -48.11
CA ALA A 96 13.86 16.65 -46.80
C ALA A 96 13.13 15.49 -46.13
N SER A 97 12.48 14.57 -46.94
CA SER A 97 11.78 13.39 -46.35
C SER A 97 12.70 12.44 -45.61
N LYS A 98 13.98 12.29 -46.02
CA LYS A 98 14.94 11.44 -45.33
C LYS A 98 15.38 12.06 -43.99
N TYR A 99 15.53 13.38 -43.93
CA TYR A 99 15.89 14.07 -42.69
C TYR A 99 14.73 14.13 -41.71
N ILE A 100 13.48 14.20 -42.17
CA ILE A 100 12.28 14.13 -41.31
C ILE A 100 12.17 12.75 -40.67
N LEU A 101 12.37 11.67 -41.44
CA LEU A 101 12.38 10.30 -40.90
C LEU A 101 13.52 10.09 -39.89
N ALA A 102 14.71 10.63 -40.16
CA ALA A 102 15.84 10.57 -39.23
C ALA A 102 15.56 11.38 -37.94
N ALA A 103 14.95 12.58 -38.06
CA ALA A 103 14.58 13.39 -36.90
C ALA A 103 13.51 12.73 -36.03
N VAL A 104 12.48 12.11 -36.66
CA VAL A 104 11.46 11.34 -35.92
C VAL A 104 12.08 10.13 -35.24
N GLY A 105 12.96 9.39 -35.92
CA GLY A 105 13.68 8.26 -35.32
C GLY A 105 14.56 8.68 -34.13
N PHE A 106 15.26 9.81 -34.26
CA PHE A 106 16.07 10.38 -33.17
C PHE A 106 15.18 10.82 -32.00
N PHE A 107 14.03 11.45 -32.26
CA PHE A 107 13.10 11.87 -31.21
C PHE A 107 12.50 10.69 -30.48
N ILE A 108 12.13 9.61 -31.19
CA ILE A 108 11.65 8.38 -30.56
C ILE A 108 12.77 7.73 -29.74
N ALA A 109 14.00 7.68 -30.24
CA ALA A 109 15.13 7.12 -29.51
C ALA A 109 15.43 7.93 -28.23
N THR A 110 15.38 9.27 -28.29
CA THR A 110 15.55 10.11 -27.09
C THR A 110 14.39 9.91 -26.09
N LEU A 111 13.15 9.79 -26.55
CA LEU A 111 12.02 9.46 -25.69
C LEU A 111 12.18 8.09 -25.01
N LEU A 112 12.64 7.08 -25.75
CA LEU A 112 12.90 5.74 -25.18
C LEU A 112 14.06 5.76 -24.17
N ILE A 113 15.12 6.52 -24.44
CA ILE A 113 16.23 6.69 -23.49
C ILE A 113 15.75 7.42 -22.23
N VAL A 114 14.97 8.49 -22.37
CA VAL A 114 14.37 9.21 -21.23
C VAL A 114 13.44 8.27 -20.46
N PHE A 115 12.56 7.54 -21.13
CA PHE A 115 11.67 6.55 -20.51
C PHE A 115 12.44 5.47 -19.77
N TYR A 116 13.51 4.95 -20.36
CA TYR A 116 14.37 3.93 -19.74
C TYR A 116 15.13 4.46 -18.53
N ASN A 117 15.62 5.71 -18.57
CA ASN A 117 16.28 6.34 -17.43
C ASN A 117 15.28 6.80 -16.35
N PHE A 118 13.99 7.00 -16.68
CA PHE A 118 12.91 7.28 -15.73
C PHE A 118 12.37 6.04 -15.03
N GLN A 119 12.80 4.83 -15.42
CA GLN A 119 12.60 3.66 -14.59
C GLN A 119 13.45 3.83 -13.33
N GLU A 120 12.83 4.37 -12.29
CA GLU A 120 13.44 4.49 -10.96
C GLU A 120 13.98 3.12 -10.57
N ASN A 121 15.30 2.98 -10.45
CA ASN A 121 15.93 1.81 -9.89
C ASN A 121 15.56 1.75 -8.40
N LYS A 122 14.42 1.12 -8.09
CA LYS A 122 13.95 0.96 -6.72
C LYS A 122 14.95 0.09 -5.96
N THR A 123 15.59 0.69 -4.99
CA THR A 123 16.53 -0.01 -4.11
C THR A 123 15.76 -0.54 -2.90
N TYR A 124 15.71 -1.87 -2.78
CA TYR A 124 15.07 -2.54 -1.67
C TYR A 124 16.08 -2.93 -0.60
N VAL A 125 15.69 -2.75 0.65
CA VAL A 125 16.35 -3.34 1.80
C VAL A 125 15.55 -4.56 2.22
N VAL A 126 16.23 -5.68 2.42
CA VAL A 126 15.66 -6.91 2.96
C VAL A 126 16.37 -7.23 4.27
N GLN A 127 15.61 -7.28 5.36
CA GLN A 127 16.08 -7.70 6.68
C GLN A 127 15.48 -9.07 6.98
N LYS A 128 16.34 -10.01 7.36
CA LYS A 128 15.94 -11.38 7.70
C LYS A 128 16.48 -11.75 9.07
N THR A 129 15.68 -12.50 9.80
CA THR A 129 16.07 -13.13 11.06
C THR A 129 16.10 -14.64 10.90
N GLY A 130 17.12 -15.26 11.46
CA GLY A 130 17.16 -16.70 11.66
C GLY A 130 16.21 -17.17 12.78
N PHE A 131 16.16 -18.46 12.98
CA PHE A 131 15.45 -19.03 14.14
C PHE A 131 16.08 -18.58 15.46
N GLY A 132 15.25 -18.19 16.41
CA GLY A 132 15.67 -17.67 17.71
C GLY A 132 16.30 -16.27 17.71
N GLU A 133 16.38 -15.62 16.56
CA GLU A 133 16.95 -14.29 16.40
C GLU A 133 15.85 -13.22 16.41
N THR A 134 16.11 -12.11 17.10
CA THR A 134 15.24 -10.93 17.07
C THR A 134 16.05 -9.69 16.72
N ILE A 135 15.59 -8.89 15.79
CA ILE A 135 16.26 -7.67 15.34
C ILE A 135 15.40 -6.44 15.61
N ASN A 136 16.02 -5.40 16.18
CA ASN A 136 15.43 -4.08 16.32
C ASN A 136 15.88 -3.17 15.17
N LEU A 137 14.93 -2.64 14.41
CA LEU A 137 15.16 -1.78 13.25
C LEU A 137 14.57 -0.39 13.48
N THR A 138 15.24 0.63 12.97
CA THR A 138 14.66 1.97 12.84
C THR A 138 14.68 2.36 11.38
N LEU A 139 13.48 2.54 10.78
CA LEU A 139 13.33 2.98 9.41
C LEU A 139 13.67 4.47 9.28
N SER A 140 13.98 4.93 8.07
CA SER A 140 14.38 6.32 7.84
C SER A 140 13.28 7.36 8.14
N ASP A 141 12.01 6.93 8.21
CA ASP A 141 10.90 7.78 8.65
C ASP A 141 10.79 7.92 10.18
N GLY A 142 11.63 7.21 10.93
CA GLY A 142 11.67 7.13 12.38
C GLY A 142 10.70 6.13 13.00
N THR A 143 10.07 5.27 12.19
CA THR A 143 9.30 4.11 12.66
C THR A 143 10.25 3.05 13.20
N THR A 144 9.95 2.47 14.36
CA THR A 144 10.70 1.34 14.90
C THR A 144 9.95 0.03 14.66
N VAL A 145 10.70 -0.99 14.28
CA VAL A 145 10.20 -2.34 14.01
C VAL A 145 11.04 -3.33 14.81
N VAL A 146 10.39 -4.21 15.53
CA VAL A 146 11.02 -5.39 16.11
C VAL A 146 10.64 -6.58 15.27
N LEU A 147 11.61 -7.22 14.62
CA LEU A 147 11.42 -8.37 13.75
C LEU A 147 11.70 -9.65 14.55
N ASN A 148 10.71 -10.54 14.64
CA ASN A 148 10.80 -11.78 15.40
C ASN A 148 11.62 -12.85 14.66
N GLY A 149 11.96 -13.96 15.33
CA GLY A 149 12.67 -15.09 14.72
C GLY A 149 11.98 -15.64 13.48
N ASN A 150 12.76 -16.14 12.52
CA ASN A 150 12.28 -16.70 11.25
C ASN A 150 11.31 -15.75 10.51
N SER A 151 11.76 -14.52 10.29
CA SER A 151 10.95 -13.47 9.67
C SER A 151 11.73 -12.66 8.65
N GLU A 152 11.03 -12.05 7.72
CA GLU A 152 11.60 -11.20 6.67
C GLU A 152 10.78 -9.93 6.55
N LEU A 153 11.47 -8.79 6.56
CA LEU A 153 10.93 -7.45 6.30
C LEU A 153 11.62 -6.86 5.08
N GLN A 154 10.84 -6.49 4.07
CA GLN A 154 11.35 -5.81 2.88
C GLN A 154 10.71 -4.44 2.74
N TYR A 155 11.50 -3.43 2.40
CA TYR A 155 11.02 -2.08 2.10
C TYR A 155 11.93 -1.37 1.10
N GLU A 156 11.39 -0.37 0.42
CA GLU A 156 12.12 0.52 -0.48
C GLU A 156 12.78 1.64 0.32
N ILE A 157 14.07 1.93 0.07
CA ILE A 157 14.82 2.98 0.81
C ILE A 157 14.13 4.34 0.69
N GLU A 158 13.71 4.70 -0.52
CA GLU A 158 13.04 5.97 -0.82
C GLU A 158 11.62 6.05 -0.23
N ASN A 159 10.98 4.89 -0.01
CA ASN A 159 9.62 4.79 0.49
C ASN A 159 9.50 3.80 1.66
N PRO A 160 10.13 4.10 2.82
CA PRO A 160 10.19 3.19 3.98
C PRO A 160 8.84 2.98 4.65
N ARG A 161 7.80 3.70 4.23
CA ARG A 161 6.45 3.55 4.78
C ARG A 161 5.60 2.47 4.08
N ASN A 162 6.17 1.79 3.08
CA ASN A 162 5.57 0.62 2.44
C ASN A 162 6.46 -0.59 2.68
N VAL A 163 6.04 -1.48 3.57
CA VAL A 163 6.81 -2.67 3.92
C VAL A 163 6.07 -3.95 3.55
N LEU A 164 6.82 -4.97 3.15
CA LEU A 164 6.36 -6.34 2.98
C LEU A 164 6.84 -7.14 4.17
N LEU A 165 5.97 -7.95 4.77
CA LEU A 165 6.29 -8.79 5.92
C LEU A 165 5.96 -10.25 5.64
N GLN A 166 6.91 -11.12 5.94
CA GLN A 166 6.74 -12.55 6.14
C GLN A 166 7.23 -12.91 7.55
N GLY A 167 6.50 -13.77 8.27
CA GLY A 167 6.81 -14.08 9.66
C GLY A 167 6.09 -13.15 10.62
N GLU A 168 6.77 -12.59 11.61
CA GLU A 168 6.16 -11.78 12.66
C GLU A 168 6.97 -10.53 12.98
N ALA A 169 6.30 -9.38 13.07
CA ALA A 169 6.92 -8.13 13.46
C ALA A 169 5.99 -7.25 14.29
N TYR A 170 6.59 -6.51 15.20
CA TYR A 170 5.94 -5.47 15.97
C TYR A 170 6.35 -4.09 15.46
N PHE A 171 5.38 -3.24 15.22
CA PHE A 171 5.55 -1.92 14.65
C PHE A 171 5.18 -0.83 15.66
N LYS A 172 6.08 0.14 15.87
CA LYS A 172 5.79 1.43 16.51
C LYS A 172 5.90 2.49 15.43
N VAL A 173 4.81 2.73 14.71
CA VAL A 173 4.81 3.64 13.56
C VAL A 173 4.81 5.07 14.04
N LYS A 174 5.80 5.84 13.57
CA LYS A 174 5.87 7.28 13.85
C LYS A 174 4.82 8.04 13.05
N SER A 175 3.97 8.78 13.75
CA SER A 175 2.98 9.67 13.13
C SER A 175 3.64 10.81 12.37
N LYS A 176 3.08 11.19 11.22
CA LYS A 176 3.48 12.35 10.39
C LYS A 176 2.27 13.32 10.25
N PRO A 177 1.91 14.07 11.28
CA PRO A 177 0.68 14.88 11.28
C PRO A 177 0.62 15.92 10.16
N SER A 178 1.76 16.51 9.80
CA SER A 178 1.86 17.55 8.77
C SER A 178 1.49 17.06 7.36
N THR A 179 1.81 15.81 7.05
CA THR A 179 1.59 15.22 5.72
C THR A 179 0.45 14.21 5.71
N LYS A 180 -0.01 13.78 6.89
CA LYS A 180 -0.93 12.65 7.06
C LYS A 180 -0.48 11.41 6.29
N ALA A 181 0.84 11.21 6.20
CA ALA A 181 1.42 10.11 5.45
C ALA A 181 1.05 8.77 6.09
N LYS A 182 0.50 7.89 5.29
CA LYS A 182 0.13 6.53 5.70
C LYS A 182 1.36 5.66 5.81
N PHE A 183 1.27 4.63 6.64
CA PHE A 183 2.21 3.52 6.71
C PHE A 183 1.48 2.23 6.36
N TRP A 184 2.10 1.38 5.55
CA TRP A 184 1.51 0.16 5.02
C TRP A 184 2.35 -1.05 5.38
N VAL A 185 1.72 -2.07 5.95
CA VAL A 185 2.30 -3.41 6.04
C VAL A 185 1.52 -4.33 5.12
N THR A 186 2.17 -4.84 4.11
CA THR A 186 1.60 -5.78 3.15
C THR A 186 2.01 -7.20 3.52
N THR A 187 1.05 -8.10 3.53
CA THR A 187 1.23 -9.53 3.75
C THR A 187 0.64 -10.31 2.56
N ASN A 188 0.75 -11.62 2.57
CA ASN A 188 0.11 -12.46 1.56
C ASN A 188 -1.43 -12.40 1.59
N ASP A 189 -2.01 -12.07 2.75
CA ASP A 189 -3.46 -12.13 2.96
C ASP A 189 -4.13 -10.76 2.91
N LEU A 190 -3.48 -9.73 3.47
CA LEU A 190 -4.08 -8.40 3.64
C LEU A 190 -3.05 -7.29 3.65
N LYS A 191 -3.52 -6.05 3.59
CA LYS A 191 -2.75 -4.84 3.89
C LYS A 191 -3.23 -4.20 5.17
N VAL A 192 -2.28 -3.78 6.02
CA VAL A 192 -2.52 -2.99 7.23
C VAL A 192 -2.18 -1.54 6.93
N GLU A 193 -3.16 -0.65 7.01
CA GLU A 193 -3.00 0.80 6.84
C GLU A 193 -3.07 1.50 8.19
N VAL A 194 -2.07 2.35 8.49
CA VAL A 194 -2.02 3.14 9.72
C VAL A 194 -1.42 4.53 9.49
N PHE A 195 -1.58 5.44 10.45
CA PHE A 195 -0.96 6.77 10.44
C PHE A 195 0.12 6.95 11.51
N GLY A 196 -0.09 6.36 12.68
CA GLY A 196 0.80 6.40 13.84
C GLY A 196 0.19 5.49 14.91
N THR A 197 0.69 4.27 15.00
CA THR A 197 -0.02 3.14 15.62
C THR A 197 0.99 2.15 16.13
N HIS A 198 0.72 1.51 17.26
CA HIS A 198 1.48 0.40 17.80
C HIS A 198 0.70 -0.90 17.61
N PHE A 199 1.30 -1.86 16.91
CA PHE A 199 0.59 -3.10 16.55
C PHE A 199 1.56 -4.23 16.21
N ASN A 200 1.07 -5.45 16.34
CA ASN A 200 1.76 -6.68 15.92
C ASN A 200 1.11 -7.25 14.66
N VAL A 201 1.92 -7.79 13.77
CA VAL A 201 1.48 -8.55 12.59
C VAL A 201 2.21 -9.87 12.56
N ASN A 202 1.46 -10.97 12.49
CA ASN A 202 1.98 -12.33 12.37
C ASN A 202 1.34 -13.00 11.15
N THR A 203 2.18 -13.47 10.21
CA THR A 203 1.75 -14.03 8.91
C THR A 203 1.94 -15.56 8.83
N ARG A 204 2.10 -16.20 9.97
CA ARG A 204 2.34 -17.65 10.06
C ARG A 204 1.04 -18.44 9.92
N ASP A 205 1.13 -19.76 9.71
CA ASP A 205 0.00 -20.68 9.60
C ASP A 205 -1.01 -20.35 8.48
N GLU A 206 -0.50 -19.87 7.31
CA GLU A 206 -1.33 -19.50 6.14
C GLU A 206 -2.46 -18.50 6.47
N LYS A 207 -2.22 -17.64 7.42
CA LYS A 207 -3.15 -16.58 7.85
C LYS A 207 -2.38 -15.40 8.42
N THR A 208 -2.96 -14.22 8.32
CA THR A 208 -2.41 -13.03 8.96
C THR A 208 -3.23 -12.68 10.19
N LYS A 209 -2.55 -12.60 11.35
CA LYS A 209 -3.10 -12.08 12.61
C LYS A 209 -2.56 -10.67 12.83
N VAL A 210 -3.44 -9.74 13.15
CA VAL A 210 -3.09 -8.36 13.49
C VAL A 210 -3.64 -8.04 14.87
N LEU A 211 -2.77 -7.59 15.77
CA LEU A 211 -3.13 -7.10 17.10
C LEU A 211 -2.88 -5.61 17.16
N LEU A 212 -3.85 -4.85 17.62
CA LEU A 212 -3.74 -3.40 17.80
C LEU A 212 -3.58 -3.04 19.28
N ASP A 213 -2.42 -2.46 19.62
CA ASP A 213 -2.14 -1.98 21.00
C ASP A 213 -2.60 -0.53 21.17
N GLU A 214 -2.25 0.37 20.20
CA GLU A 214 -2.52 1.81 20.30
C GLU A 214 -2.77 2.41 18.93
N GLY A 215 -3.67 3.38 18.85
CA GLY A 215 -4.00 4.10 17.63
C GLY A 215 -5.19 3.51 16.88
N SER A 216 -5.12 3.42 15.57
CA SER A 216 -6.17 2.86 14.72
C SER A 216 -5.59 2.18 13.49
N ILE A 217 -6.22 1.09 13.09
CA ILE A 217 -5.85 0.32 11.91
C ILE A 217 -7.03 0.26 10.95
N GLN A 218 -6.74 0.37 9.65
CA GLN A 218 -7.63 -0.08 8.59
C GLN A 218 -6.98 -1.27 7.89
N LEU A 219 -7.65 -2.41 7.91
CA LEU A 219 -7.28 -3.60 7.15
C LEU A 219 -7.95 -3.53 5.78
N GLU A 220 -7.19 -3.87 4.74
CA GLU A 220 -7.68 -4.13 3.39
C GLU A 220 -7.40 -5.60 3.07
N LEU A 221 -8.46 -6.42 3.03
CA LEU A 221 -8.36 -7.85 2.80
C LEU A 221 -8.14 -8.13 1.31
N LYS A 222 -7.60 -9.29 0.99
CA LYS A 222 -7.32 -9.67 -0.41
C LYS A 222 -8.60 -9.72 -1.27
N ASN A 223 -9.76 -10.01 -0.66
CA ASN A 223 -11.06 -9.96 -1.33
C ASN A 223 -11.60 -8.53 -1.55
N GLY A 224 -10.82 -7.48 -1.24
CA GLY A 224 -11.17 -6.07 -1.41
C GLY A 224 -12.00 -5.48 -0.25
N SER A 225 -12.43 -6.26 0.73
CA SER A 225 -13.18 -5.73 1.85
C SER A 225 -12.27 -4.98 2.83
N ARG A 226 -12.83 -3.95 3.50
CA ARG A 226 -12.11 -3.12 4.45
C ARG A 226 -12.69 -3.26 5.85
N LYS A 227 -11.83 -3.41 6.85
CA LYS A 227 -12.18 -3.54 8.27
C LYS A 227 -11.38 -2.55 9.09
N LYS A 228 -12.04 -1.88 10.04
CA LYS A 228 -11.37 -1.00 11.01
C LYS A 228 -11.15 -1.76 12.32
N MET A 229 -10.03 -1.45 12.99
CA MET A 229 -9.70 -1.99 14.30
C MET A 229 -9.51 -0.87 15.32
N LYS A 230 -9.86 -1.18 16.57
CA LYS A 230 -9.63 -0.36 17.76
C LYS A 230 -8.59 -1.01 18.67
N PRO A 231 -7.94 -0.26 19.56
CA PRO A 231 -7.02 -0.80 20.54
C PRO A 231 -7.63 -1.95 21.36
N GLY A 232 -6.86 -3.00 21.59
CA GLY A 232 -7.29 -4.22 22.26
C GLY A 232 -8.03 -5.21 21.37
N GLU A 233 -8.06 -5.00 20.06
CA GLU A 233 -8.68 -5.93 19.12
C GLU A 233 -7.64 -6.79 18.40
N ILE A 234 -8.00 -8.03 18.12
CA ILE A 234 -7.29 -8.97 17.25
C ILE A 234 -8.16 -9.26 16.04
N ALA A 235 -7.56 -9.17 14.86
CA ALA A 235 -8.14 -9.62 13.61
C ALA A 235 -7.28 -10.75 13.02
N THR A 236 -7.93 -11.78 12.50
CA THR A 236 -7.27 -12.88 11.78
C THR A 236 -7.96 -13.07 10.44
N TYR A 237 -7.17 -13.14 9.39
CA TYR A 237 -7.68 -13.39 8.04
C TYR A 237 -6.76 -14.37 7.30
N SER A 238 -7.37 -15.32 6.60
CA SER A 238 -6.71 -16.22 5.66
C SER A 238 -7.32 -16.03 4.27
N ASN A 239 -6.51 -15.61 3.31
CA ASN A 239 -6.93 -15.48 1.93
C ASN A 239 -7.29 -16.85 1.29
N LYS A 240 -6.64 -17.93 1.74
CA LYS A 240 -6.87 -19.29 1.24
C LYS A 240 -8.29 -19.80 1.52
N SER A 241 -8.82 -19.49 2.72
CA SER A 241 -10.17 -19.92 3.15
C SER A 241 -11.20 -18.79 3.10
N ASP A 242 -10.79 -17.57 2.80
CA ASP A 242 -11.57 -16.31 2.89
C ASP A 242 -12.27 -16.11 4.26
N LEU A 243 -11.67 -16.69 5.32
CA LEU A 243 -12.21 -16.60 6.67
C LEU A 243 -11.63 -15.40 7.41
N PHE A 244 -12.51 -14.53 7.86
CA PHE A 244 -12.17 -13.39 8.73
C PHE A 244 -12.76 -13.62 10.12
N SER A 245 -11.93 -13.49 11.15
CA SER A 245 -12.34 -13.44 12.55
C SER A 245 -11.84 -12.18 13.22
N HIS A 246 -12.64 -11.69 14.17
CA HIS A 246 -12.33 -10.48 14.93
C HIS A 246 -12.75 -10.72 16.38
N LYS A 247 -11.83 -10.46 17.31
CA LYS A 247 -12.03 -10.65 18.75
C LYS A 247 -11.53 -9.44 19.52
N ILE A 248 -12.19 -9.12 20.62
CA ILE A 248 -11.71 -8.16 21.61
C ILE A 248 -10.91 -8.95 22.65
N ILE A 249 -9.72 -8.45 22.98
CA ILE A 249 -8.86 -9.06 24.00
C ILE A 249 -9.05 -8.29 25.28
N ASN A 250 -9.37 -8.99 26.35
CA ASN A 250 -9.61 -8.39 27.66
C ASN A 250 -8.31 -8.04 28.42
N SER A 251 -7.15 -8.47 27.93
CA SER A 251 -5.85 -8.23 28.55
C SER A 251 -4.78 -7.91 27.49
N LYS A 252 -4.02 -6.85 27.72
CA LYS A 252 -2.82 -6.52 26.90
C LYS A 252 -1.75 -7.62 26.96
N LEU A 253 -1.87 -8.53 27.92
CA LEU A 253 -0.94 -9.64 28.15
C LEU A 253 -1.15 -10.81 27.17
N ASP A 254 -2.30 -10.89 26.49
CA ASP A 254 -2.66 -12.08 25.72
C ASP A 254 -1.89 -12.28 24.42
N TYR A 255 -1.12 -11.27 23.90
CA TYR A 255 -0.51 -11.40 22.57
C TYR A 255 0.76 -10.60 22.29
N SER A 256 1.41 -9.97 23.27
CA SER A 256 2.65 -9.19 23.02
C SER A 256 3.91 -9.84 23.61
N PHE A 257 3.99 -11.14 23.47
CA PHE A 257 4.76 -12.05 24.30
C PHE A 257 6.27 -12.06 24.10
N TRP A 258 6.80 -11.53 23.01
CA TRP A 258 8.19 -11.76 22.65
C TRP A 258 9.07 -10.51 22.63
N ARG A 259 8.49 -9.31 22.87
CA ARG A 259 9.18 -8.00 22.72
C ARG A 259 10.16 -7.62 23.82
N GLU A 260 10.00 -8.20 25.00
CA GLU A 260 10.75 -7.85 26.21
C GLU A 260 11.61 -9.01 26.72
N GLU A 261 12.17 -9.80 25.80
CA GLU A 261 12.95 -10.99 26.13
C GLU A 261 12.20 -12.02 27.00
N THR A 262 10.87 -11.95 26.98
CA THR A 262 9.99 -12.81 27.76
C THR A 262 8.74 -13.16 26.93
N PHE A 263 8.43 -14.45 26.85
CA PHE A 263 7.12 -14.90 26.41
C PHE A 263 6.15 -14.83 27.59
N VAL A 264 5.11 -14.05 27.49
CA VAL A 264 4.05 -13.97 28.49
C VAL A 264 2.83 -14.76 28.01
N PHE A 265 2.36 -15.72 28.74
CA PHE A 265 1.21 -16.55 28.43
C PHE A 265 0.08 -16.25 29.42
N ASN A 266 -1.13 -16.20 28.94
CA ASN A 266 -2.33 -16.02 29.77
C ASN A 266 -3.38 -17.03 29.37
N ASN A 267 -3.46 -18.13 30.13
CA ASN A 267 -4.41 -19.22 29.90
C ASN A 267 -4.34 -19.78 28.48
N ILE A 268 -3.12 -20.08 28.01
CA ILE A 268 -2.84 -20.63 26.68
C ILE A 268 -2.48 -22.10 26.80
N SER A 269 -2.94 -22.94 25.89
CA SER A 269 -2.64 -24.36 25.88
C SER A 269 -1.16 -24.63 25.60
N LEU A 270 -0.61 -25.67 26.23
CA LEU A 270 0.76 -26.11 25.96
C LEU A 270 0.97 -26.41 24.46
N LEU A 271 -0.04 -26.94 23.78
CA LEU A 271 0.01 -27.13 22.33
C LEU A 271 0.29 -25.81 21.58
N GLU A 272 -0.40 -24.73 21.93
CA GLU A 272 -0.19 -23.43 21.31
C GLU A 272 1.16 -22.82 21.68
N VAL A 273 1.62 -23.02 22.92
CA VAL A 273 2.96 -22.60 23.36
C VAL A 273 4.05 -23.32 22.57
N MET A 274 3.94 -24.64 22.42
CA MET A 274 4.91 -25.43 21.65
C MET A 274 4.89 -25.06 20.17
N HIS A 275 3.71 -24.85 19.58
CA HIS A 275 3.58 -24.35 18.21
C HIS A 275 4.24 -22.96 18.02
N TYR A 276 4.17 -22.10 19.02
CA TYR A 276 4.90 -20.83 19.01
C TYR A 276 6.42 -21.03 18.99
N LEU A 277 6.94 -22.00 19.77
CA LEU A 277 8.36 -22.32 19.76
C LEU A 277 8.80 -22.95 18.44
N GLU A 278 7.98 -23.81 17.81
CA GLU A 278 8.25 -24.35 16.47
C GLU A 278 8.49 -23.21 15.47
N ASN A 279 7.59 -22.25 15.44
CA ASN A 279 7.67 -21.11 14.55
C ASN A 279 8.86 -20.18 14.83
N SER A 280 9.24 -20.03 16.09
CA SER A 280 10.28 -19.07 16.50
C SER A 280 11.67 -19.67 16.48
N TYR A 281 11.82 -20.96 16.81
CA TYR A 281 13.11 -21.64 16.95
C TYR A 281 13.36 -22.74 15.92
N GLY A 282 12.39 -23.05 15.05
CA GLY A 282 12.55 -24.06 13.99
C GLY A 282 12.55 -25.49 14.48
N VAL A 283 12.04 -25.74 15.70
CA VAL A 283 11.92 -27.10 16.24
C VAL A 283 10.59 -27.73 15.82
N THR A 284 10.51 -29.03 15.87
CA THR A 284 9.29 -29.81 15.71
C THR A 284 8.94 -30.43 17.06
N THR A 285 7.66 -30.45 17.42
CA THR A 285 7.23 -30.99 18.71
C THR A 285 6.32 -32.19 18.53
N GLU A 286 6.54 -33.26 19.30
CA GLU A 286 5.73 -34.46 19.34
C GLU A 286 5.21 -34.71 20.75
N PHE A 287 3.90 -34.75 20.92
CA PHE A 287 3.24 -35.09 22.19
C PHE A 287 2.95 -36.59 22.24
N LYS A 288 3.46 -37.24 23.28
CA LYS A 288 3.20 -38.67 23.50
C LYS A 288 1.82 -38.94 24.11
N ASP A 289 1.15 -37.93 24.66
CA ASP A 289 -0.20 -38.03 25.19
C ASP A 289 -1.05 -36.80 24.86
N GLU A 290 -2.36 -37.01 24.76
CA GLU A 290 -3.33 -35.94 24.44
C GLU A 290 -3.66 -35.01 25.62
N LYS A 291 -3.33 -35.42 26.86
CA LYS A 291 -3.61 -34.61 28.05
C LYS A 291 -2.63 -33.46 28.17
N SER A 292 -1.36 -33.69 27.87
CA SER A 292 -0.32 -32.69 27.91
C SER A 292 -0.62 -31.52 26.96
N LYS A 293 -1.23 -31.76 25.80
CA LYS A 293 -1.63 -30.71 24.85
C LYS A 293 -2.59 -29.68 25.47
N LYS A 294 -3.41 -30.10 26.44
CA LYS A 294 -4.48 -29.30 27.05
C LYS A 294 -4.04 -28.59 28.34
N ILE A 295 -2.79 -28.76 28.79
CA ILE A 295 -2.28 -28.06 29.96
C ILE A 295 -2.30 -26.57 29.67
N MET A 296 -2.92 -25.79 30.55
CA MET A 296 -3.01 -24.34 30.38
C MET A 296 -1.87 -23.66 31.12
N LEU A 297 -1.15 -22.76 30.43
CA LEU A 297 -0.03 -22.01 30.96
C LEU A 297 -0.40 -20.55 31.15
N THR A 298 0.02 -20.01 32.31
CA THR A 298 -0.08 -18.56 32.62
C THR A 298 1.21 -18.14 33.29
N GLY A 299 1.84 -17.09 32.80
CA GLY A 299 3.09 -16.56 33.36
C GLY A 299 4.04 -16.06 32.29
N GLY A 300 5.23 -15.64 32.70
CA GLY A 300 6.31 -15.18 31.82
C GLY A 300 7.41 -16.24 31.69
N ILE A 301 7.85 -16.52 30.49
CA ILE A 301 8.95 -17.42 30.19
C ILE A 301 10.04 -16.64 29.43
N PRO A 302 11.30 -16.61 29.91
CA PRO A 302 12.38 -15.95 29.19
C PRO A 302 12.55 -16.54 27.77
N ASN A 303 12.68 -15.68 26.75
CA ASN A 303 12.79 -16.10 25.36
C ASN A 303 14.21 -15.94 24.78
N GLY A 304 15.21 -15.76 25.61
CA GLY A 304 16.60 -15.54 25.18
C GLY A 304 17.23 -16.74 24.47
N ASN A 305 16.81 -17.97 24.79
CA ASN A 305 17.15 -19.16 24.01
C ASN A 305 16.18 -20.33 24.29
N LEU A 306 16.16 -21.28 23.36
CA LEU A 306 15.25 -22.42 23.40
C LEU A 306 15.39 -23.27 24.70
N ASN A 307 16.61 -23.55 25.16
CA ASN A 307 16.83 -24.36 26.35
C ASN A 307 16.25 -23.75 27.62
N ILE A 308 16.36 -22.41 27.74
CA ILE A 308 15.75 -21.68 28.86
C ILE A 308 14.22 -21.76 28.79
N CYS A 309 13.65 -21.56 27.58
CA CYS A 309 12.22 -21.71 27.35
C CYS A 309 11.72 -23.10 27.77
N ILE A 310 12.40 -24.15 27.29
CA ILE A 310 12.02 -25.55 27.57
C ILE A 310 12.03 -25.82 29.06
N LYS A 311 13.13 -25.48 29.78
CA LYS A 311 13.21 -25.68 31.23
C LYS A 311 12.13 -24.94 32.00
N ALA A 312 11.79 -23.73 31.56
CA ALA A 312 10.71 -22.97 32.18
C ALA A 312 9.33 -23.62 31.93
N ILE A 313 9.09 -24.12 30.72
CA ILE A 313 7.86 -24.83 30.38
C ILE A 313 7.73 -26.14 31.15
N GLU A 314 8.79 -26.97 31.19
CA GLU A 314 8.83 -28.22 31.99
C GLU A 314 8.42 -27.98 33.45
N LYS A 315 9.05 -26.96 34.05
CA LYS A 315 8.77 -26.61 35.46
C LYS A 315 7.35 -26.08 35.65
N SER A 316 6.83 -25.30 34.71
CA SER A 316 5.51 -24.67 34.81
C SER A 316 4.37 -25.64 34.52
N ALA A 317 4.57 -26.55 33.57
CA ALA A 317 3.57 -27.52 33.15
C ALA A 317 3.65 -28.85 33.93
N GLY A 318 4.74 -29.11 34.65
CA GLY A 318 4.97 -30.38 35.35
C GLY A 318 5.19 -31.56 34.38
N ILE A 319 5.82 -31.29 33.24
CA ILE A 319 6.08 -32.24 32.15
C ILE A 319 7.58 -32.41 31.92
N LYS A 320 7.95 -33.39 31.12
CA LYS A 320 9.31 -33.57 30.62
C LYS A 320 9.37 -33.36 29.12
N ILE A 321 10.43 -32.66 28.66
CA ILE A 321 10.68 -32.40 27.24
C ILE A 321 12.08 -32.93 26.90
N ASP A 322 12.13 -34.01 26.16
CA ASP A 322 13.37 -34.65 25.74
C ASP A 322 13.79 -34.15 24.34
N HIS A 323 15.02 -33.70 24.21
CA HIS A 323 15.67 -33.42 22.93
C HIS A 323 16.13 -34.73 22.32
N ILE A 324 15.58 -35.12 21.19
CA ILE A 324 15.99 -36.33 20.47
C ILE A 324 17.10 -36.01 19.47
N ASP A 325 16.97 -34.88 18.80
CA ASP A 325 17.99 -34.30 17.90
C ASP A 325 17.93 -32.78 17.97
N ASP A 326 18.70 -32.08 17.11
CA ASP A 326 18.76 -30.62 17.12
C ASP A 326 17.39 -29.93 16.90
N ASN A 327 16.43 -30.63 16.31
CA ASN A 327 15.15 -30.07 15.91
C ASN A 327 13.91 -30.78 16.46
N LEU A 328 14.04 -31.95 17.09
CA LEU A 328 12.87 -32.71 17.58
C LEU A 328 12.78 -32.72 19.09
N LEU A 329 11.65 -32.24 19.60
CA LEU A 329 11.27 -32.21 21.01
C LEU A 329 10.15 -33.21 21.26
N ILE A 330 10.34 -34.14 22.19
CA ILE A 330 9.30 -35.09 22.62
C ILE A 330 8.78 -34.67 23.99
N ILE A 331 7.46 -34.48 24.09
CA ILE A 331 6.76 -34.06 25.30
C ILE A 331 6.10 -35.27 25.95
N THR A 332 6.44 -35.51 27.19
CA THR A 332 5.88 -36.56 28.04
C THR A 332 5.39 -35.98 29.37
N ASN A 333 4.33 -36.64 29.92
CA ASN A 333 3.80 -36.22 31.23
C ASN A 333 4.55 -36.93 32.36
#